data_06189f40330f45478fa2628f39491cd1
#
_entry.id   06189f40330f45478fa2628f39491cd1
#
_cell.length_a   1.000
_cell.length_b   1.000
_cell.length_c   1.000
_cell.angle_alpha   90.00
_cell.angle_beta   90.00
_cell.angle_gamma   90.00
#
_symmetry.space_group_name_H-M   'P 1'
#
loop_
_entity.id
_entity.type
_entity.pdbx_description
1 polymer ?
#
loop_
_entity_poly.entity_id
_entity_poly.type
_entity_poly.pdbx_seq_one_letter_code
_entity_poly.pdbx_strand_id
1 'polypeptide(L)'
;NDPRAYALHLMTIILGGNMSSRLFVSIRERRGLAYYVRCFPNFYQDIGNLYIQSGLDASRLDMALEVILKEMKRIKRTGVTAKELKDAKEFIRGKMVLSLEDSSNIAEFYAKQELLLGKTMSPKQKMNKYDAVTLTDIKKLASEILVKERFSMALIGPFKDKKRFFKKINL
;
A
#
# COMPACT_ATOMS: atom_id res chain seq x y z
N ASN A 1 9.67 -6.82 -13.56
CA ASN A 1 9.33 -8.17 -13.04
C ASN A 1 9.94 -8.46 -11.65
N ASP A 2 9.83 -7.52 -10.71
CA ASP A 2 10.33 -7.73 -9.35
C ASP A 2 9.43 -8.75 -8.61
N PRO A 3 9.97 -9.87 -8.13
CA PRO A 3 9.19 -10.89 -7.39
C PRO A 3 8.58 -10.33 -6.09
N ARG A 4 9.12 -9.23 -5.56
CA ARG A 4 8.61 -8.56 -4.36
C ARG A 4 7.31 -7.76 -4.61
N ALA A 5 6.89 -7.58 -5.87
CA ALA A 5 5.68 -6.82 -6.21
C ALA A 5 4.41 -7.36 -5.51
N TYR A 6 4.29 -8.68 -5.37
CA TYR A 6 3.17 -9.31 -4.67
C TYR A 6 3.18 -9.01 -3.17
N ALA A 7 4.34 -9.06 -2.54
CA ALA A 7 4.51 -8.69 -1.14
C ALA A 7 4.23 -7.20 -0.91
N LEU A 8 4.69 -6.32 -1.83
CA LEU A 8 4.40 -4.90 -1.79
C LEU A 8 2.89 -4.62 -1.88
N HIS A 9 2.20 -5.26 -2.82
CA HIS A 9 0.75 -5.08 -2.96
C HIS A 9 -0.01 -5.54 -1.71
N LEU A 10 0.30 -6.73 -1.15
CA LEU A 10 -0.30 -7.19 0.10
C LEU A 10 0.00 -6.24 1.26
N MET A 11 1.23 -5.76 1.38
CA MET A 11 1.61 -4.79 2.40
C MET A 11 0.80 -3.49 2.28
N THR A 12 0.59 -2.98 1.07
CA THR A 12 -0.21 -1.75 0.86
C THR A 12 -1.67 -1.95 1.20
N ILE A 13 -2.25 -3.13 0.93
CA ILE A 13 -3.62 -3.45 1.33
C ILE A 13 -3.76 -3.45 2.86
N ILE A 14 -2.85 -4.08 3.57
CA ILE A 14 -2.85 -4.12 5.03
C ILE A 14 -2.67 -2.70 5.60
N LEU A 15 -1.81 -1.90 4.98
CA LEU A 15 -1.50 -0.56 5.48
C LEU A 15 -2.65 0.43 5.22
N GLY A 16 -3.25 0.45 4.02
CA GLY A 16 -4.25 1.46 3.67
C GLY A 16 -5.10 1.13 2.43
N GLY A 17 -5.19 -0.13 2.00
CA GLY A 17 -5.87 -0.51 0.76
C GLY A 17 -7.37 -0.82 0.90
N ASN A 18 -7.90 -0.90 2.11
CA ASN A 18 -9.31 -1.15 2.38
C ASN A 18 -9.76 -0.51 3.71
N MET A 19 -11.06 -0.62 4.02
CA MET A 19 -11.64 -0.03 5.24
C MET A 19 -11.19 -0.70 6.55
N SER A 20 -10.70 -1.93 6.51
CA SER A 20 -10.14 -2.64 7.66
C SER A 20 -8.63 -2.42 7.84
N SER A 21 -8.01 -1.63 6.98
CA SER A 21 -6.58 -1.37 6.97
C SER A 21 -6.13 -0.51 8.16
N ARG A 22 -4.85 -0.65 8.53
CA ARG A 22 -4.28 0.04 9.70
C ARG A 22 -4.46 1.56 9.67
N LEU A 23 -4.18 2.20 8.53
CA LEU A 23 -4.31 3.65 8.40
C LEU A 23 -5.78 4.09 8.39
N PHE A 24 -6.66 3.36 7.72
CA PHE A 24 -8.08 3.70 7.70
C PHE A 24 -8.66 3.67 9.11
N VAL A 25 -8.44 2.58 9.85
CA VAL A 25 -8.91 2.44 11.23
C VAL A 25 -8.28 3.47 12.17
N SER A 26 -6.95 3.68 12.07
CA SER A 26 -6.26 4.57 13.01
C SER A 26 -6.46 6.05 12.76
N ILE A 27 -6.63 6.46 11.50
CA ILE A 27 -6.75 7.86 11.09
C ILE A 27 -8.21 8.28 10.97
N ARG A 28 -8.99 7.51 10.20
CA ARG A 28 -10.36 7.89 9.88
C ARG A 28 -11.35 7.47 10.95
N GLU A 29 -11.41 6.19 11.31
CA GLU A 29 -12.42 5.71 12.26
C GLU A 29 -12.17 6.18 13.68
N ARG A 30 -10.97 5.94 14.22
CA ARG A 30 -10.69 6.21 15.63
C ARG A 30 -10.46 7.69 15.94
N ARG A 31 -9.99 8.48 14.97
CA ARG A 31 -9.56 9.86 15.20
C ARG A 31 -10.28 10.89 14.35
N GLY A 32 -10.97 10.48 13.30
CA GLY A 32 -11.63 11.40 12.37
C GLY A 32 -10.67 12.44 11.77
N LEU A 33 -9.40 12.08 11.54
CA LEU A 33 -8.38 13.02 11.08
C LEU A 33 -8.44 13.26 9.58
N ALA A 34 -9.02 12.32 8.82
CA ALA A 34 -9.03 12.36 7.38
C ALA A 34 -10.41 12.06 6.81
N TYR A 35 -10.77 12.75 5.73
CA TYR A 35 -11.92 12.39 4.91
C TYR A 35 -11.65 11.07 4.18
N TYR A 36 -10.45 10.93 3.63
CA TYR A 36 -9.97 9.66 3.09
C TYR A 36 -8.49 9.45 3.43
N VAL A 37 -8.10 8.19 3.54
CA VAL A 37 -6.71 7.76 3.59
C VAL A 37 -6.61 6.43 2.85
N ARG A 38 -5.63 6.33 1.97
CA ARG A 38 -5.38 5.12 1.19
C ARG A 38 -3.89 4.91 0.95
N CYS A 39 -3.51 3.64 0.83
CA CYS A 39 -2.17 3.22 0.48
C CYS A 39 -2.24 2.30 -0.74
N PHE A 40 -1.42 2.55 -1.73
CA PHE A 40 -1.39 1.75 -2.96
C PHE A 40 0.00 1.78 -3.60
N PRO A 41 0.38 0.71 -4.33
CA PRO A 41 1.61 0.69 -5.09
C PRO A 41 1.36 1.20 -6.52
N ASN A 42 2.35 1.83 -7.11
CA ASN A 42 2.44 1.97 -8.55
C ASN A 42 3.60 1.13 -9.07
N PHE A 43 3.35 0.41 -10.14
CA PHE A 43 4.33 -0.41 -10.83
C PHE A 43 4.57 0.15 -12.24
N TYR A 44 5.81 0.48 -12.53
CA TYR A 44 6.30 0.84 -13.85
C TYR A 44 7.23 -0.27 -14.35
N GLN A 45 7.75 -0.16 -15.56
CA GLN A 45 8.63 -1.18 -16.13
C GLN A 45 10.00 -1.26 -15.43
N ASP A 46 10.53 -0.12 -15.03
CA ASP A 46 11.87 0.09 -14.48
C ASP A 46 11.88 0.45 -12.99
N ILE A 47 10.79 1.00 -12.48
CA ILE A 47 10.70 1.46 -11.09
C ILE A 47 9.32 1.17 -10.50
N GLY A 48 9.23 1.22 -9.18
CA GLY A 48 7.96 1.20 -8.45
C GLY A 48 8.02 2.10 -7.23
N ASN A 49 6.85 2.53 -6.78
CA ASN A 49 6.73 3.30 -5.56
C ASN A 49 5.48 2.91 -4.77
N LEU A 50 5.48 3.29 -3.50
CA LEU A 50 4.35 3.18 -2.60
C LEU A 50 3.85 4.58 -2.26
N TYR A 51 2.56 4.79 -2.43
CA TYR A 51 1.89 6.03 -2.06
C TYR A 51 1.02 5.85 -0.83
N ILE A 52 1.09 6.81 0.08
CA ILE A 52 0.06 7.06 1.06
C ILE A 52 -0.55 8.42 0.72
N GLN A 53 -1.82 8.42 0.37
CA GLN A 53 -2.56 9.63 0.00
C GLN A 53 -3.67 9.87 1.03
N SER A 54 -3.82 11.11 1.46
CA SER A 54 -4.85 11.46 2.44
C SER A 54 -5.38 12.88 2.23
N GLY A 55 -6.69 13.04 2.38
CA GLY A 55 -7.35 14.35 2.47
C GLY A 55 -7.60 14.69 3.94
N LEU A 56 -6.88 15.69 4.43
CA LEU A 56 -6.77 16.03 5.84
C LEU A 56 -7.30 17.44 6.12
N ASP A 57 -7.77 17.66 7.34
CA ASP A 57 -7.87 19.01 7.89
C ASP A 57 -6.46 19.55 8.13
N ALA A 58 -6.19 20.76 7.60
CA ALA A 58 -4.89 21.40 7.70
C ALA A 58 -4.44 21.63 9.14
N SER A 59 -5.36 21.91 10.07
CA SER A 59 -5.09 22.10 11.49
C SER A 59 -4.64 20.82 12.20
N ARG A 60 -4.97 19.65 11.64
CA ARG A 60 -4.74 18.32 12.22
C ARG A 60 -3.66 17.53 11.49
N LEU A 61 -2.99 18.14 10.49
CA LEU A 61 -1.96 17.49 9.66
C LEU A 61 -0.84 16.86 10.51
N ASP A 62 -0.34 17.57 11.52
CA ASP A 62 0.76 17.07 12.35
C ASP A 62 0.42 15.75 13.04
N MET A 63 -0.79 15.66 13.61
CA MET A 63 -1.27 14.44 14.26
C MET A 63 -1.46 13.29 13.24
N ALA A 64 -2.02 13.60 12.07
CA ALA A 64 -2.20 12.59 11.02
C ALA A 64 -0.85 12.05 10.52
N LEU A 65 0.12 12.92 10.30
CA LEU A 65 1.48 12.53 9.89
C LEU A 65 2.15 11.64 10.95
N GLU A 66 2.03 11.98 12.23
CA GLU A 66 2.55 11.15 13.32
C GLU A 66 1.94 9.74 13.34
N VAL A 67 0.63 9.63 13.12
CA VAL A 67 -0.06 8.33 13.04
C VAL A 67 0.40 7.52 11.82
N ILE A 68 0.55 8.17 10.65
CA ILE A 68 1.06 7.52 9.44
C ILE A 68 2.47 6.97 9.69
N LEU A 69 3.37 7.79 10.18
CA LEU A 69 4.75 7.41 10.45
C LEU A 69 4.83 6.31 11.53
N LYS A 70 3.96 6.35 12.52
CA LYS A 70 3.86 5.31 13.57
C LYS A 70 3.47 3.95 12.96
N GLU A 71 2.48 3.90 12.07
CA GLU A 71 2.08 2.64 11.43
C GLU A 71 3.15 2.13 10.45
N MET A 72 3.85 3.02 9.73
CA MET A 72 5.01 2.64 8.91
C MET A 72 6.15 2.05 9.76
N LYS A 73 6.50 2.68 10.88
CA LYS A 73 7.48 2.15 11.83
C LYS A 73 7.05 0.80 12.41
N ARG A 74 5.77 0.66 12.71
CA ARG A 74 5.22 -0.58 13.26
C ARG A 74 5.38 -1.73 12.28
N ILE A 75 4.98 -1.55 11.01
CA ILE A 75 5.12 -2.61 10.00
C ILE A 75 6.59 -2.97 9.74
N LYS A 76 7.48 -1.98 9.73
CA LYS A 76 8.94 -2.19 9.62
C LYS A 76 9.48 -3.02 10.79
N ARG A 77 9.10 -2.69 12.02
CA ARG A 77 9.64 -3.32 13.24
C ARG A 77 9.07 -4.71 13.49
N THR A 78 7.74 -4.85 13.41
CA THR A 78 7.03 -6.07 13.82
C THR A 78 6.44 -6.86 12.66
N GLY A 79 6.44 -6.30 11.44
CA GLY A 79 5.77 -6.92 10.29
C GLY A 79 4.25 -6.82 10.40
N VAL A 80 3.60 -7.83 9.86
CA VAL A 80 2.14 -8.02 9.86
C VAL A 80 1.77 -9.30 10.58
N THR A 81 0.56 -9.40 11.08
CA THR A 81 0.05 -10.63 11.69
C THR A 81 -0.39 -11.65 10.65
N ALA A 82 -0.46 -12.93 11.04
CA ALA A 82 -0.96 -13.99 10.16
C ALA A 82 -2.41 -13.71 9.70
N LYS A 83 -3.23 -13.14 10.60
CA LYS A 83 -4.61 -12.75 10.28
C LYS A 83 -4.64 -11.64 9.23
N GLU A 84 -3.87 -10.56 9.39
CA GLU A 84 -3.80 -9.47 8.40
C GLU A 84 -3.36 -9.96 7.03
N LEU A 85 -2.36 -10.84 6.97
CA LEU A 85 -1.90 -11.42 5.71
C LEU A 85 -2.97 -12.30 5.06
N LYS A 86 -3.64 -13.14 5.82
CA LYS A 86 -4.75 -13.96 5.34
C LYS A 86 -5.87 -13.08 4.79
N ASP A 87 -6.34 -12.11 5.57
CA ASP A 87 -7.43 -11.21 5.19
C ASP A 87 -7.08 -10.40 3.92
N ALA A 88 -5.83 -9.96 3.77
CA ALA A 88 -5.37 -9.27 2.56
C ALA A 88 -5.36 -10.18 1.31
N LYS A 89 -4.96 -11.44 1.45
CA LYS A 89 -5.01 -12.42 0.36
C LYS A 89 -6.45 -12.69 -0.08
N GLU A 90 -7.36 -12.89 0.87
CA GLU A 90 -8.78 -13.09 0.57
C GLU A 90 -9.43 -11.85 -0.03
N PHE A 91 -9.06 -10.65 0.41
CA PHE A 91 -9.51 -9.40 -0.20
C PHE A 91 -9.10 -9.31 -1.69
N ILE A 92 -7.84 -9.63 -2.03
CA ILE A 92 -7.39 -9.66 -3.43
C ILE A 92 -8.16 -10.71 -4.22
N ARG A 93 -8.35 -11.90 -3.65
CA ARG A 93 -9.08 -13.00 -4.29
C ARG A 93 -10.49 -12.59 -4.65
N GLY A 94 -11.24 -12.07 -3.68
CA GLY A 94 -12.61 -11.59 -3.90
C GLY A 94 -12.68 -10.47 -4.92
N LYS A 95 -11.77 -9.48 -4.82
CA LYS A 95 -11.72 -8.36 -5.77
C LYS A 95 -11.39 -8.82 -7.20
N MET A 96 -10.50 -9.81 -7.35
CA MET A 96 -10.15 -10.38 -8.65
C MET A 96 -11.34 -11.13 -9.25
N VAL A 97 -12.05 -11.96 -8.48
CA VAL A 97 -13.22 -12.68 -8.94
C VAL A 97 -14.28 -11.71 -9.47
N LEU A 98 -14.68 -10.74 -8.65
CA LEU A 98 -15.66 -9.72 -9.03
C LEU A 98 -15.23 -8.89 -10.25
N SER A 99 -13.95 -8.52 -10.33
CA SER A 99 -13.44 -7.75 -11.47
C SER A 99 -13.50 -8.53 -12.78
N LEU A 100 -13.29 -9.82 -12.74
CA LEU A 100 -13.25 -10.69 -13.94
C LEU A 100 -14.64 -11.17 -14.41
N GLU A 101 -15.72 -10.72 -13.79
CA GLU A 101 -17.09 -10.90 -14.32
C GLU A 101 -17.33 -10.04 -15.57
N ASP A 102 -16.62 -8.92 -15.69
CA ASP A 102 -16.70 -8.02 -16.84
C ASP A 102 -15.70 -8.40 -17.92
N SER A 103 -16.18 -8.56 -19.16
CA SER A 103 -15.35 -8.98 -20.31
C SER A 103 -14.25 -7.96 -20.65
N SER A 104 -14.48 -6.68 -20.45
CA SER A 104 -13.45 -5.64 -20.68
C SER A 104 -12.32 -5.74 -19.66
N ASN A 105 -12.65 -6.05 -18.41
CA ASN A 105 -11.64 -6.30 -17.38
C ASN A 105 -10.82 -7.57 -17.65
N ILE A 106 -11.45 -8.60 -18.22
CA ILE A 106 -10.72 -9.81 -18.67
C ILE A 106 -9.75 -9.46 -19.79
N ALA A 107 -10.21 -8.72 -20.80
CA ALA A 107 -9.36 -8.29 -21.91
C ALA A 107 -8.19 -7.44 -21.40
N GLU A 108 -8.46 -6.47 -20.53
CA GLU A 108 -7.42 -5.62 -19.93
C GLU A 108 -6.43 -6.43 -19.08
N PHE A 109 -6.92 -7.41 -18.34
CA PHE A 109 -6.09 -8.29 -17.50
C PHE A 109 -5.02 -9.03 -18.30
N TYR A 110 -5.38 -9.56 -19.47
CA TYR A 110 -4.44 -10.27 -20.34
C TYR A 110 -3.61 -9.30 -21.19
N ALA A 111 -4.23 -8.28 -21.79
CA ALA A 111 -3.54 -7.30 -22.64
C ALA A 111 -2.42 -6.57 -21.89
N LYS A 112 -2.68 -6.10 -20.67
CA LYS A 112 -1.63 -5.46 -19.84
C LYS A 112 -0.48 -6.40 -19.51
N GLN A 113 -0.73 -7.65 -19.27
CA GLN A 113 0.33 -8.62 -19.00
C GLN A 113 1.17 -8.86 -20.24
N GLU A 114 0.54 -9.09 -21.39
CA GLU A 114 1.27 -9.28 -22.64
C GLU A 114 2.10 -8.06 -23.00
N LEU A 115 1.48 -6.88 -23.00
CA LEU A 115 2.14 -5.62 -23.38
C LEU A 115 3.32 -5.26 -22.47
N LEU A 116 3.16 -5.41 -21.13
CA LEU A 116 4.15 -4.92 -20.18
C LEU A 116 5.15 -6.00 -19.74
N LEU A 117 4.79 -7.27 -19.82
CA LEU A 117 5.60 -8.37 -19.29
C LEU A 117 6.04 -9.36 -20.36
N GLY A 118 5.47 -9.29 -21.58
CA GLY A 118 5.72 -10.24 -22.67
C GLY A 118 5.28 -11.67 -22.35
N LYS A 119 4.39 -11.86 -21.37
CA LYS A 119 3.86 -13.15 -20.94
C LYS A 119 2.58 -12.96 -20.15
N THR A 120 1.65 -13.90 -20.29
CA THR A 120 0.40 -13.91 -19.55
C THR A 120 0.37 -15.01 -18.48
N MET A 121 -0.36 -14.74 -17.42
CA MET A 121 -0.71 -15.70 -16.38
C MET A 121 -2.22 -15.73 -16.21
N SER A 122 -2.78 -16.91 -15.99
CA SER A 122 -4.19 -17.03 -15.61
C SER A 122 -4.44 -16.38 -14.23
N PRO A 123 -5.70 -16.03 -13.90
CA PRO A 123 -6.06 -15.53 -12.56
C PRO A 123 -5.60 -16.48 -11.45
N LYS A 124 -5.74 -17.79 -11.64
CA LYS A 124 -5.28 -18.82 -10.70
C LYS A 124 -3.76 -18.76 -10.49
N GLN A 125 -3.00 -18.68 -11.58
CA GLN A 125 -1.53 -18.57 -11.50
C GLN A 125 -1.11 -17.29 -10.79
N LYS A 126 -1.81 -16.17 -11.03
CA LYS A 126 -1.53 -14.90 -10.35
C LYS A 126 -1.87 -14.99 -8.86
N MET A 127 -2.98 -15.65 -8.49
CA MET A 127 -3.32 -15.88 -7.08
C MET A 127 -2.30 -16.75 -6.36
N ASN A 128 -1.77 -17.78 -7.00
CA ASN A 128 -0.71 -18.62 -6.42
C ASN A 128 0.53 -17.80 -6.03
N LYS A 129 0.84 -16.71 -6.78
CA LYS A 129 1.93 -15.80 -6.43
C LYS A 129 1.63 -15.01 -5.15
N TYR A 130 0.39 -14.57 -4.96
CA TYR A 130 -0.02 -13.93 -3.70
C TYR A 130 -0.02 -14.92 -2.54
N ASP A 131 -0.50 -16.15 -2.77
CA ASP A 131 -0.56 -17.20 -1.74
C ASP A 131 0.82 -17.61 -1.24
N ALA A 132 1.83 -17.58 -2.12
CA ALA A 132 3.22 -17.87 -1.77
C ALA A 132 3.89 -16.82 -0.87
N VAL A 133 3.34 -15.60 -0.78
CA VAL A 133 3.93 -14.54 0.06
C VAL A 133 3.80 -14.89 1.54
N THR A 134 4.92 -14.77 2.26
CA THR A 134 5.03 -15.05 3.69
C THR A 134 5.08 -13.77 4.55
N LEU A 135 4.92 -13.94 5.86
CA LEU A 135 5.11 -12.84 6.84
C LEU A 135 6.52 -12.27 6.77
N THR A 136 7.50 -13.15 6.56
CA THR A 136 8.92 -12.78 6.45
C THR A 136 9.18 -11.92 5.22
N ASP A 137 8.55 -12.22 4.08
CA ASP A 137 8.71 -11.44 2.85
C ASP A 137 8.21 -10.00 3.04
N ILE A 138 7.05 -9.84 3.67
CA ILE A 138 6.50 -8.50 3.96
C ILE A 138 7.40 -7.74 4.93
N LYS A 139 7.87 -8.38 6.00
CA LYS A 139 8.74 -7.74 6.99
C LYS A 139 10.08 -7.32 6.38
N LYS A 140 10.71 -8.20 5.58
CA LYS A 140 11.96 -7.91 4.87
C LYS A 140 11.77 -6.72 3.92
N LEU A 141 10.73 -6.76 3.09
CA LEU A 141 10.41 -5.68 2.17
C LEU A 141 10.17 -4.36 2.90
N ALA A 142 9.37 -4.36 3.97
CA ALA A 142 9.13 -3.16 4.77
C ALA A 142 10.42 -2.54 5.32
N SER A 143 11.36 -3.37 5.77
CA SER A 143 12.66 -2.92 6.26
C SER A 143 13.53 -2.30 5.18
N GLU A 144 13.43 -2.81 3.94
CA GLU A 144 14.21 -2.33 2.79
C GLU A 144 13.68 -1.02 2.21
N ILE A 145 12.35 -0.85 2.13
CA ILE A 145 11.76 0.30 1.40
C ILE A 145 11.30 1.44 2.31
N LEU A 146 10.90 1.15 3.56
CA LEU A 146 10.47 2.17 4.50
C LEU A 146 11.67 2.79 5.24
N VAL A 147 12.51 3.48 4.50
CA VAL A 147 13.70 4.17 5.01
C VAL A 147 13.63 5.64 4.64
N LYS A 148 14.23 6.50 5.47
CA LYS A 148 14.16 7.95 5.35
C LYS A 148 14.65 8.45 3.99
N GLU A 149 15.69 7.84 3.45
CA GLU A 149 16.35 8.20 2.19
C GLU A 149 15.45 7.99 0.96
N ARG A 150 14.44 7.12 1.09
CA ARG A 150 13.47 6.81 0.03
C ARG A 150 12.11 7.51 0.24
N PHE A 151 12.01 8.33 1.28
CA PHE A 151 10.77 9.00 1.61
C PHE A 151 10.69 10.37 0.96
N SER A 152 9.60 10.61 0.24
CA SER A 152 9.24 11.94 -0.28
C SER A 152 7.84 12.31 0.19
N MET A 153 7.60 13.59 0.40
CA MET A 153 6.30 14.11 0.82
C MET A 153 5.94 15.33 0.01
N ALA A 154 4.70 15.34 -0.49
CA ALA A 154 4.08 16.52 -1.11
C ALA A 154 2.86 16.93 -0.28
N LEU A 155 2.73 18.22 -0.03
CA LEU A 155 1.61 18.82 0.69
C LEU A 155 1.02 19.96 -0.14
N ILE A 156 -0.32 19.96 -0.26
CA ILE A 156 -1.07 21.07 -0.84
C ILE A 156 -1.94 21.66 0.27
N GLY A 157 -1.74 22.94 0.55
CA GLY A 157 -2.45 23.62 1.62
C GLY A 157 -1.78 24.94 2.05
N PRO A 158 -2.29 25.64 3.05
CA PRO A 158 -1.79 26.94 3.51
C PRO A 158 -0.52 26.81 4.36
N PHE A 159 0.45 26.01 3.94
CA PHE A 159 1.67 25.73 4.69
C PHE A 159 2.83 26.58 4.21
N LYS A 160 3.41 27.40 5.11
CA LYS A 160 4.55 28.28 4.81
C LYS A 160 5.90 27.65 5.17
N ASP A 161 5.97 26.84 6.23
CA ASP A 161 7.22 26.25 6.73
C ASP A 161 7.36 24.78 6.32
N LYS A 162 8.24 24.52 5.36
CA LYS A 162 8.59 23.17 4.91
C LYS A 162 9.45 22.40 5.93
N LYS A 163 10.34 23.11 6.68
CA LYS A 163 11.35 22.49 7.53
C LYS A 163 10.74 21.74 8.72
N ARG A 164 9.58 22.20 9.22
CA ARG A 164 8.90 21.55 10.35
C ARG A 164 8.46 20.11 10.01
N PHE A 165 8.09 19.86 8.75
CA PHE A 165 7.64 18.53 8.32
C PHE A 165 8.81 17.58 8.13
N PHE A 166 9.93 18.04 7.57
CA PHE A 166 11.14 17.22 7.39
C PHE A 166 11.72 16.73 8.72
N LYS A 167 11.66 17.54 9.78
CA LYS A 167 12.11 17.14 11.12
C LYS A 167 11.30 15.99 11.70
N LYS A 168 10.02 15.85 11.32
CA LYS A 168 9.15 14.77 11.80
C LYS A 168 9.38 13.43 11.07
N ILE A 169 9.95 13.46 9.86
CA ILE A 169 10.22 12.25 9.08
C ILE A 169 11.42 11.52 9.69
N ASN A 170 11.11 10.56 10.53
CA ASN A 170 12.07 9.64 11.13
C ASN A 170 11.50 8.22 10.98
N LEU A 171 12.02 7.43 10.02
CA LEU A 171 11.57 6.08 9.65
C LEU A 171 12.63 5.01 9.96
#